data_8e8cdcd31ea697f101cd723124ab3165
#
_entry.id   8e8cdcd31ea697f101cd723124ab3165
#
_cell.length_a   1.000
_cell.length_b   1.000
_cell.length_c   1.000
_cell.angle_alpha   90.00
_cell.angle_beta   90.00
_cell.angle_gamma   90.00
#
_symmetry.space_group_name_H-M   'P 1'
#
loop_
_entity.id
_entity.type
_entity.pdbx_description
1 polymer ?
#
loop_
_entity_poly.entity_id
_entity_poly.type
_entity_poly.pdbx_seq_one_letter_code
_entity_poly.pdbx_strand_id
1 'polypeptide(L)'
;MTHDTDAIIIGAGAVGLACAYALVQRGFETIVLEKEKAIGQGVSSRNSEVIHGGLYYPSGSLKARLCVEGRRKLYDFLASHHVAHEMCGKLVVATEPHEIERLDAILDQAVANGVEGMQRLTGAEARALEPGLRAEAALLSQTSGVMDAHGYMDALAGEISARGGAIAVNTPFAGARPLEGGGFAIRTGGDHATEVTARHLVIAAGLDAQAAAGTVETYPADAIPPLHLGKGVYFTMAGRAPFRHLVYPLPIPGALGTHYRRDLGGQARFGPDLEFVANEDYSVDPARGEAFYATIRRFWPDLPDGALVPDYAGIRPKLHGPGEPHPDWRIDGAGQHGMKGLVTLFGIESPGLTGSLAIGEHVAGMLAG
;
A
#
# COMPACT_ATOMS: atom_id res chain seq x y z
N MET A 1 -28.01 -7.83 -23.01
CA MET A 1 -28.29 -8.77 -21.90
C MET A 1 -28.35 -7.96 -20.62
N THR A 2 -29.26 -8.28 -19.72
CA THR A 2 -29.24 -7.73 -18.36
C THR A 2 -28.23 -8.53 -17.54
N HIS A 3 -27.34 -7.87 -16.84
CA HIS A 3 -26.43 -8.49 -15.88
C HIS A 3 -27.08 -8.44 -14.48
N ASP A 4 -26.62 -9.31 -13.58
CA ASP A 4 -27.11 -9.32 -12.18
C ASP A 4 -26.60 -8.09 -11.40
N THR A 5 -25.44 -7.54 -11.79
CA THR A 5 -24.85 -6.33 -11.19
C THR A 5 -24.00 -5.57 -12.24
N ASP A 6 -23.65 -4.32 -11.97
CA ASP A 6 -22.78 -3.56 -12.87
C ASP A 6 -21.32 -3.95 -12.73
N ALA A 7 -20.82 -4.15 -11.50
CA ALA A 7 -19.41 -4.44 -11.26
C ALA A 7 -19.19 -5.44 -10.13
N ILE A 8 -18.21 -6.32 -10.33
CA ILE A 8 -17.68 -7.19 -9.29
C ILE A 8 -16.20 -6.89 -9.07
N ILE A 9 -15.85 -6.74 -7.79
CA ILE A 9 -14.48 -6.48 -7.34
C ILE A 9 -13.96 -7.71 -6.59
N ILE A 10 -12.79 -8.21 -6.95
CA ILE A 10 -12.15 -9.34 -6.28
C ILE A 10 -11.12 -8.82 -5.28
N GLY A 11 -11.37 -9.07 -3.99
CA GLY A 11 -10.55 -8.66 -2.85
C GLY A 11 -11.10 -7.44 -2.12
N ALA A 12 -11.33 -7.57 -0.82
CA ALA A 12 -11.78 -6.52 0.10
C ALA A 12 -10.63 -5.93 0.94
N GLY A 13 -9.43 -5.80 0.36
CA GLY A 13 -8.37 -4.96 0.92
C GLY A 13 -8.62 -3.48 0.62
N ALA A 14 -7.80 -2.59 1.17
CA ALA A 14 -7.95 -1.14 1.01
C ALA A 14 -8.11 -0.68 -0.45
N VAL A 15 -7.38 -1.31 -1.38
CA VAL A 15 -7.45 -0.95 -2.81
C VAL A 15 -8.77 -1.43 -3.45
N GLY A 16 -9.19 -2.68 -3.18
CA GLY A 16 -10.45 -3.20 -3.72
C GLY A 16 -11.66 -2.44 -3.18
N LEU A 17 -11.67 -2.13 -1.87
CA LEU A 17 -12.71 -1.29 -1.25
C LEU A 17 -12.73 0.13 -1.84
N ALA A 18 -11.55 0.73 -2.08
CA ALA A 18 -11.49 2.05 -2.74
C ALA A 18 -11.99 2.02 -4.19
N CYS A 19 -11.73 0.93 -4.94
CA CYS A 19 -12.31 0.73 -6.27
C CYS A 19 -13.84 0.62 -6.21
N ALA A 20 -14.36 -0.19 -5.28
CA ALA A 20 -15.80 -0.33 -5.08
C ALA A 20 -16.44 1.01 -4.67
N TYR A 21 -15.84 1.73 -3.73
CA TYR A 21 -16.28 3.06 -3.32
C TYR A 21 -16.37 4.04 -4.50
N ALA A 22 -15.33 4.10 -5.34
CA ALA A 22 -15.32 4.97 -6.50
C ALA A 22 -16.40 4.59 -7.54
N LEU A 23 -16.76 3.31 -7.66
CA LEU A 23 -17.80 2.83 -8.55
C LEU A 23 -19.21 3.13 -8.02
N VAL A 24 -19.47 2.85 -6.73
CA VAL A 24 -20.79 3.16 -6.14
C VAL A 24 -21.08 4.67 -6.10
N GLN A 25 -20.03 5.50 -5.95
CA GLN A 25 -20.19 6.96 -6.09
C GLN A 25 -20.61 7.40 -7.49
N ARG A 26 -20.33 6.60 -8.52
CA ARG A 26 -20.75 6.83 -9.92
C ARG A 26 -22.06 6.15 -10.26
N GLY A 27 -22.73 5.55 -9.27
CA GLY A 27 -24.03 4.89 -9.43
C GLY A 27 -23.95 3.47 -9.96
N PHE A 28 -22.77 2.82 -9.99
CA PHE A 28 -22.65 1.41 -10.35
C PHE A 28 -23.16 0.53 -9.21
N GLU A 29 -24.04 -0.41 -9.50
CA GLU A 29 -24.34 -1.50 -8.59
C GLU A 29 -23.11 -2.41 -8.47
N THR A 30 -22.52 -2.49 -7.25
CA THR A 30 -21.20 -3.09 -7.07
C THR A 30 -21.19 -4.12 -5.96
N ILE A 31 -20.60 -5.28 -6.24
CA ILE A 31 -20.37 -6.36 -5.26
C ILE A 31 -18.87 -6.59 -5.10
N VAL A 32 -18.39 -6.63 -3.85
CA VAL A 32 -17.01 -7.02 -3.53
C VAL A 32 -17.00 -8.46 -3.04
N LEU A 33 -16.16 -9.30 -3.63
CA LEU A 33 -15.95 -10.70 -3.20
C LEU A 33 -14.64 -10.79 -2.41
N GLU A 34 -14.72 -11.33 -1.20
CA GLU A 34 -13.56 -11.54 -0.32
C GLU A 34 -13.48 -13.02 0.09
N LYS A 35 -12.30 -13.63 -0.08
CA LYS A 35 -12.08 -15.04 0.27
C LYS A 35 -12.03 -15.28 1.77
N GLU A 36 -11.57 -14.30 2.52
CA GLU A 36 -11.42 -14.37 3.98
C GLU A 36 -12.73 -14.08 4.70
N LYS A 37 -12.77 -14.37 5.99
CA LYS A 37 -13.95 -14.17 6.85
C LYS A 37 -14.25 -12.70 7.20
N ALA A 38 -13.33 -11.80 6.89
CA ALA A 38 -13.47 -10.36 7.12
C ALA A 38 -12.66 -9.57 6.09
N ILE A 39 -12.99 -8.28 5.92
CA ILE A 39 -12.25 -7.37 5.07
C ILE A 39 -10.82 -7.14 5.59
N GLY A 40 -9.90 -6.77 4.71
CA GLY A 40 -8.57 -6.29 5.06
C GLY A 40 -7.60 -7.34 5.61
N GLN A 41 -7.89 -8.64 5.58
CA GLN A 41 -7.06 -9.67 6.22
C GLN A 41 -5.74 -9.99 5.49
N GLY A 42 -5.57 -9.53 4.27
CA GLY A 42 -4.34 -9.69 3.48
C GLY A 42 -3.29 -8.61 3.75
N VAL A 43 -2.66 -8.12 2.70
CA VAL A 43 -1.58 -7.09 2.75
C VAL A 43 -2.01 -5.82 3.49
N SER A 44 -3.31 -5.48 3.44
CA SER A 44 -3.86 -4.25 4.03
C SER A 44 -3.85 -4.22 5.57
N SER A 45 -3.74 -5.36 6.25
CA SER A 45 -3.61 -5.44 7.71
C SER A 45 -2.16 -5.56 8.19
N ARG A 46 -1.20 -5.73 7.26
CA ARG A 46 0.20 -6.07 7.58
C ARG A 46 1.17 -5.07 6.95
N ASN A 47 0.97 -3.79 7.25
CA ASN A 47 1.73 -2.68 6.70
C ASN A 47 2.14 -1.69 7.80
N SER A 48 2.80 -0.62 7.43
CA SER A 48 3.28 0.41 8.39
C SER A 48 2.25 1.49 8.69
N GLU A 49 1.04 1.45 8.12
CA GLU A 49 -0.02 2.46 8.30
C GLU A 49 0.43 3.91 8.02
N VAL A 50 1.51 4.06 7.26
CA VAL A 50 2.10 5.36 6.94
C VAL A 50 1.36 6.00 5.77
N ILE A 51 0.98 7.25 5.94
CA ILE A 51 0.53 8.14 4.86
C ILE A 51 1.78 8.74 4.22
N HIS A 52 2.10 8.29 3.01
CA HIS A 52 3.32 8.67 2.29
C HIS A 52 3.17 10.00 1.56
N GLY A 53 4.25 10.80 1.55
CA GLY A 53 4.30 12.06 0.80
C GLY A 53 4.38 11.92 -0.72
N GLY A 54 4.98 10.82 -1.24
CA GLY A 54 5.24 10.65 -2.68
C GLY A 54 6.66 11.02 -3.13
N LEU A 55 7.62 11.05 -2.19
CA LEU A 55 8.95 11.65 -2.36
C LEU A 55 9.86 10.93 -3.38
N TYR A 56 9.81 9.58 -3.38
CA TYR A 56 10.89 8.75 -3.94
C TYR A 56 10.59 8.18 -5.34
N TYR A 57 9.36 8.33 -5.83
CA TYR A 57 8.93 7.62 -7.03
C TYR A 57 9.32 8.38 -8.29
N PRO A 58 9.74 7.69 -9.36
CA PRO A 58 10.07 8.33 -10.62
C PRO A 58 8.93 9.22 -11.12
N SER A 59 9.26 10.43 -11.56
CA SER A 59 8.25 11.38 -12.07
C SER A 59 7.48 10.80 -13.24
N GLY A 60 6.17 11.00 -13.23
CA GLY A 60 5.26 10.47 -14.25
C GLY A 60 4.81 9.03 -14.02
N SER A 61 5.40 8.31 -13.04
CA SER A 61 4.94 6.96 -12.68
C SER A 61 3.55 6.99 -12.02
N LEU A 62 2.84 5.86 -12.09
CA LEU A 62 1.57 5.68 -11.36
C LEU A 62 1.78 5.88 -9.85
N LYS A 63 2.87 5.31 -9.30
CA LYS A 63 3.23 5.46 -7.88
C LYS A 63 3.38 6.93 -7.49
N ALA A 64 4.08 7.75 -8.29
CA ALA A 64 4.26 9.17 -7.99
C ALA A 64 2.93 9.92 -8.02
N ARG A 65 2.20 9.82 -9.13
CA ARG A 65 0.95 10.53 -9.36
C ARG A 65 -0.13 10.13 -8.36
N LEU A 66 -0.42 8.82 -8.26
CA LEU A 66 -1.52 8.32 -7.44
C LEU A 66 -1.20 8.38 -5.93
N CYS A 67 0.08 8.42 -5.52
CA CYS A 67 0.44 8.66 -4.13
C CYS A 67 0.14 10.11 -3.71
N VAL A 68 0.57 11.10 -4.50
CA VAL A 68 0.37 12.52 -4.16
C VAL A 68 -1.12 12.87 -4.20
N GLU A 69 -1.84 12.45 -5.25
CA GLU A 69 -3.27 12.66 -5.37
C GLU A 69 -4.04 11.92 -4.27
N GLY A 70 -3.73 10.63 -4.07
CA GLY A 70 -4.37 9.78 -3.07
C GLY A 70 -4.17 10.28 -1.65
N ARG A 71 -2.98 10.80 -1.30
CA ARG A 71 -2.73 11.39 0.01
C ARG A 71 -3.70 12.53 0.33
N ARG A 72 -3.92 13.46 -0.62
CA ARG A 72 -4.86 14.58 -0.42
C ARG A 72 -6.26 14.06 -0.14
N LYS A 73 -6.77 13.18 -1.02
CA LYS A 73 -8.08 12.55 -0.87
C LYS A 73 -8.20 11.75 0.42
N LEU A 74 -7.12 11.07 0.81
CA LEU A 74 -7.08 10.23 2.00
C LEU A 74 -7.25 11.08 3.27
N TYR A 75 -6.53 12.19 3.43
CA TYR A 75 -6.71 13.07 4.59
C TYR A 75 -8.12 13.64 4.67
N ASP A 76 -8.70 14.07 3.55
CA ASP A 76 -10.09 14.58 3.49
C ASP A 76 -11.08 13.46 3.89
N PHE A 77 -10.88 12.24 3.41
CA PHE A 77 -11.72 11.10 3.74
C PHE A 77 -11.59 10.72 5.22
N LEU A 78 -10.38 10.59 5.75
CA LEU A 78 -10.14 10.24 7.15
C LEU A 78 -10.77 11.26 8.10
N ALA A 79 -10.64 12.55 7.80
CA ALA A 79 -11.23 13.62 8.60
C ALA A 79 -12.77 13.60 8.56
N SER A 80 -13.35 13.44 7.37
CA SER A 80 -14.82 13.45 7.19
C SER A 80 -15.51 12.22 7.78
N HIS A 81 -14.80 11.09 7.90
CA HIS A 81 -15.33 9.85 8.46
C HIS A 81 -14.84 9.58 9.89
N HIS A 82 -14.20 10.57 10.52
CA HIS A 82 -13.68 10.46 11.89
C HIS A 82 -12.74 9.25 12.11
N VAL A 83 -12.01 8.84 11.07
CA VAL A 83 -10.99 7.80 11.17
C VAL A 83 -9.74 8.38 11.83
N ALA A 84 -9.21 7.70 12.84
CA ALA A 84 -8.05 8.16 13.56
C ALA A 84 -6.83 8.27 12.65
N HIS A 85 -6.17 9.42 12.66
CA HIS A 85 -4.95 9.69 11.89
C HIS A 85 -4.16 10.84 12.51
N GLU A 86 -2.87 10.93 12.19
CA GLU A 86 -1.99 12.01 12.64
C GLU A 86 -1.06 12.42 11.49
N MET A 87 -1.06 13.70 11.14
CA MET A 87 -0.09 14.30 10.22
C MET A 87 1.17 14.67 11.01
N CYS A 88 1.90 13.65 11.47
CA CYS A 88 3.06 13.82 12.34
C CYS A 88 4.33 14.28 11.62
N GLY A 89 4.32 14.30 10.30
CA GLY A 89 5.50 14.61 9.49
C GLY A 89 6.52 13.45 9.41
N LYS A 90 7.43 13.57 8.45
CA LYS A 90 8.50 12.60 8.22
C LYS A 90 9.83 13.32 8.03
N LEU A 91 10.85 12.90 8.75
CA LEU A 91 12.23 13.29 8.54
C LEU A 91 12.95 12.22 7.71
N VAL A 92 13.41 12.59 6.52
CA VAL A 92 14.37 11.79 5.75
C VAL A 92 15.76 12.30 6.12
N VAL A 93 16.61 11.45 6.67
CA VAL A 93 17.83 11.89 7.33
C VAL A 93 19.10 11.41 6.64
N ALA A 94 20.05 12.31 6.41
CA ALA A 94 21.45 12.03 6.14
C ALA A 94 22.20 11.97 7.48
N THR A 95 22.83 10.85 7.75
CA THR A 95 23.60 10.65 8.99
C THR A 95 25.09 10.89 8.80
N GLU A 96 25.54 11.01 7.54
CA GLU A 96 26.91 11.27 7.16
C GLU A 96 26.99 12.38 6.09
N PRO A 97 28.08 13.20 6.05
CA PRO A 97 28.19 14.33 5.10
C PRO A 97 28.03 13.95 3.63
N HIS A 98 28.53 12.77 3.22
CA HIS A 98 28.46 12.29 1.83
C HIS A 98 27.05 11.91 1.38
N GLU A 99 26.10 11.82 2.31
CA GLU A 99 24.68 11.49 2.04
C GLU A 99 23.86 12.74 1.68
N ILE A 100 24.40 13.95 1.92
CA ILE A 100 23.66 15.21 1.76
C ILE A 100 23.19 15.43 0.32
N GLU A 101 24.06 15.16 -0.66
CA GLU A 101 23.71 15.31 -2.09
C GLU A 101 22.50 14.41 -2.47
N ARG A 102 22.39 13.23 -1.87
CA ARG A 102 21.23 12.35 -2.10
C ARG A 102 19.94 12.88 -1.49
N LEU A 103 20.01 13.62 -0.38
CA LEU A 103 18.82 14.32 0.15
C LEU A 103 18.34 15.39 -0.83
N ASP A 104 19.27 16.17 -1.40
CA ASP A 104 18.92 17.22 -2.33
C ASP A 104 18.29 16.64 -3.60
N ALA A 105 18.80 15.51 -4.11
CA ALA A 105 18.16 14.79 -5.22
C ALA A 105 16.73 14.28 -4.87
N ILE A 106 16.49 13.84 -3.62
CA ILE A 106 15.15 13.46 -3.16
C ILE A 106 14.22 14.68 -3.10
N LEU A 107 14.73 15.84 -2.68
CA LEU A 107 13.95 17.08 -2.67
C LEU A 107 13.52 17.48 -4.09
N ASP A 108 14.47 17.46 -5.03
CA ASP A 108 14.18 17.78 -6.45
C ASP A 108 13.14 16.81 -7.02
N GLN A 109 13.27 15.51 -6.72
CA GLN A 109 12.29 14.48 -7.13
C GLN A 109 10.92 14.74 -6.51
N ALA A 110 10.86 15.10 -5.23
CA ALA A 110 9.61 15.40 -4.53
C ALA A 110 8.91 16.64 -5.13
N VAL A 111 9.68 17.69 -5.42
CA VAL A 111 9.18 18.91 -6.09
C VAL A 111 8.64 18.57 -7.49
N ALA A 112 9.37 17.79 -8.27
CA ALA A 112 8.95 17.35 -9.60
C ALA A 112 7.66 16.50 -9.56
N ASN A 113 7.43 15.76 -8.47
CA ASN A 113 6.20 14.99 -8.22
C ASN A 113 5.04 15.83 -7.68
N GLY A 114 5.22 17.13 -7.41
CA GLY A 114 4.19 18.00 -6.84
C GLY A 114 3.90 17.74 -5.37
N VAL A 115 4.90 17.26 -4.61
CA VAL A 115 4.79 17.05 -3.16
C VAL A 115 4.85 18.40 -2.44
N GLU A 116 3.82 18.71 -1.67
CA GLU A 116 3.77 19.95 -0.87
C GLU A 116 4.43 19.75 0.50
N GLY A 117 4.82 20.88 1.13
CA GLY A 117 5.31 20.91 2.51
C GLY A 117 6.67 20.24 2.69
N MET A 118 7.51 20.27 1.66
CA MET A 118 8.90 19.82 1.77
C MET A 118 9.79 20.95 2.29
N GLN A 119 10.58 20.63 3.31
CA GLN A 119 11.52 21.58 3.91
C GLN A 119 12.90 20.94 4.08
N ARG A 120 13.93 21.66 3.61
CA ARG A 120 15.33 21.30 3.85
C ARG A 120 15.75 21.80 5.22
N LEU A 121 16.32 20.92 6.04
CA LEU A 121 16.80 21.21 7.38
C LEU A 121 18.31 20.95 7.50
N THR A 122 19.00 21.78 8.26
CA THR A 122 20.31 21.49 8.78
C THR A 122 20.24 20.41 9.86
N GLY A 123 21.35 19.77 10.20
CA GLY A 123 21.40 18.82 11.31
C GLY A 123 21.01 19.44 12.66
N ALA A 124 21.32 20.73 12.86
CA ALA A 124 20.92 21.45 14.07
C ALA A 124 19.40 21.65 14.17
N GLU A 125 18.76 22.04 13.07
CA GLU A 125 17.30 22.19 13.01
C GLU A 125 16.58 20.83 13.17
N ALA A 126 17.11 19.78 12.56
CA ALA A 126 16.56 18.44 12.72
C ALA A 126 16.65 17.95 14.17
N ARG A 127 17.77 18.20 14.86
CA ARG A 127 17.93 17.90 16.29
C ARG A 127 17.07 18.78 17.19
N ALA A 128 16.77 20.01 16.79
CA ALA A 128 15.84 20.86 17.54
C ALA A 128 14.40 20.29 17.51
N LEU A 129 14.01 19.64 16.41
CA LEU A 129 12.74 18.93 16.30
C LEU A 129 12.74 17.60 17.09
N GLU A 130 13.84 16.83 16.97
CA GLU A 130 14.01 15.50 17.56
C GLU A 130 15.38 15.41 18.27
N PRO A 131 15.46 15.72 19.57
CA PRO A 131 16.75 15.85 20.28
C PRO A 131 17.62 14.59 20.28
N GLY A 132 17.01 13.39 20.23
CA GLY A 132 17.73 12.12 20.17
C GLY A 132 18.23 11.76 18.75
N LEU A 133 17.93 12.57 17.75
CA LEU A 133 18.26 12.28 16.36
C LEU A 133 19.73 12.63 16.04
N ARG A 134 20.45 11.69 15.45
CA ARG A 134 21.73 11.97 14.78
C ARG A 134 21.48 12.26 13.30
N ALA A 135 21.74 13.48 12.88
CA ALA A 135 21.60 13.91 11.50
C ALA A 135 22.61 15.03 11.17
N GLU A 136 23.23 14.92 9.99
CA GLU A 136 24.01 16.00 9.37
C GLU A 136 23.09 16.97 8.62
N ALA A 137 22.01 16.43 8.04
CA ALA A 137 20.96 17.16 7.36
C ALA A 137 19.68 16.31 7.31
N ALA A 138 18.53 16.95 7.05
CA ALA A 138 17.27 16.24 6.86
C ALA A 138 16.35 16.93 5.84
N LEU A 139 15.38 16.16 5.32
CA LEU A 139 14.20 16.70 4.67
C LEU A 139 12.99 16.43 5.56
N LEU A 140 12.24 17.47 5.88
CA LEU A 140 10.94 17.34 6.52
C LEU A 140 9.84 17.29 5.45
N SER A 141 9.11 16.18 5.38
CA SER A 141 7.86 16.06 4.65
C SER A 141 6.71 16.28 5.61
N GLN A 142 6.19 17.48 5.66
CA GLN A 142 5.16 17.90 6.62
C GLN A 142 3.84 17.14 6.44
N THR A 143 3.54 16.71 5.24
CA THR A 143 2.27 16.04 4.88
C THR A 143 2.32 14.51 4.99
N SER A 144 3.43 13.94 5.46
CA SER A 144 3.48 12.53 5.83
C SER A 144 2.85 12.31 7.21
N GLY A 145 2.30 11.11 7.43
CA GLY A 145 1.63 10.80 8.69
C GLY A 145 1.37 9.32 8.90
N VAL A 146 0.50 9.02 9.85
CA VAL A 146 0.03 7.66 10.16
C VAL A 146 -1.49 7.67 10.28
N MET A 147 -2.12 6.53 10.05
CA MET A 147 -3.57 6.37 10.17
C MET A 147 -3.94 5.00 10.74
N ASP A 148 -5.18 4.88 11.20
CA ASP A 148 -5.83 3.60 11.45
C ASP A 148 -6.29 2.99 10.11
N ALA A 149 -5.54 2.02 9.60
CA ALA A 149 -5.84 1.36 8.34
C ALA A 149 -7.12 0.50 8.42
N HIS A 150 -7.44 -0.07 9.58
CA HIS A 150 -8.66 -0.86 9.77
C HIS A 150 -9.88 0.05 9.80
N GLY A 151 -9.87 1.12 10.62
CA GLY A 151 -10.93 2.10 10.64
C GLY A 151 -11.18 2.75 9.27
N TYR A 152 -10.13 2.95 8.48
CA TYR A 152 -10.24 3.41 7.08
C TYR A 152 -11.01 2.41 6.21
N MET A 153 -10.68 1.12 6.27
CA MET A 153 -11.36 0.10 5.49
C MET A 153 -12.82 -0.09 5.95
N ASP A 154 -13.08 -0.01 7.25
CA ASP A 154 -14.44 -0.07 7.80
C ASP A 154 -15.28 1.13 7.32
N ALA A 155 -14.71 2.32 7.28
CA ALA A 155 -15.38 3.50 6.74
C ALA A 155 -15.71 3.34 5.24
N LEU A 156 -14.78 2.82 4.44
CA LEU A 156 -15.04 2.51 3.03
C LEU A 156 -16.17 1.48 2.87
N ALA A 157 -16.16 0.42 3.67
CA ALA A 157 -17.21 -0.60 3.65
C ALA A 157 -18.58 -0.02 4.02
N GLY A 158 -18.62 0.86 5.02
CA GLY A 158 -19.83 1.60 5.39
C GLY A 158 -20.37 2.46 4.25
N GLU A 159 -19.49 3.20 3.57
CA GLU A 159 -19.85 4.04 2.43
C GLU A 159 -20.36 3.23 1.21
N ILE A 160 -19.73 2.07 0.94
CA ILE A 160 -20.18 1.15 -0.11
C ILE A 160 -21.59 0.67 0.20
N SER A 161 -21.83 0.20 1.43
CA SER A 161 -23.15 -0.32 1.86
C SER A 161 -24.22 0.77 1.86
N ALA A 162 -23.90 1.98 2.32
CA ALA A 162 -24.82 3.12 2.33
C ALA A 162 -25.29 3.53 0.93
N ARG A 163 -24.54 3.17 -0.14
CA ARG A 163 -24.88 3.42 -1.53
C ARG A 163 -25.41 2.20 -2.27
N GLY A 164 -25.80 1.17 -1.53
CA GLY A 164 -26.42 -0.05 -2.10
C GLY A 164 -25.41 -1.08 -2.63
N GLY A 165 -24.11 -0.88 -2.47
CA GLY A 165 -23.11 -1.90 -2.76
C GLY A 165 -23.09 -3.00 -1.68
N ALA A 166 -22.57 -4.16 -2.03
CA ALA A 166 -22.46 -5.31 -1.14
C ALA A 166 -21.03 -5.83 -1.00
N ILE A 167 -20.69 -6.38 0.16
CA ILE A 167 -19.42 -7.06 0.42
C ILE A 167 -19.72 -8.48 0.87
N ALA A 168 -19.33 -9.47 0.07
CA ALA A 168 -19.49 -10.88 0.35
C ALA A 168 -18.18 -11.48 0.84
N VAL A 169 -18.05 -11.69 2.15
CA VAL A 169 -16.92 -12.40 2.78
C VAL A 169 -17.10 -13.91 2.68
N ASN A 170 -16.06 -14.71 2.97
CA ASN A 170 -16.04 -16.18 2.76
C ASN A 170 -16.47 -16.59 1.34
N THR A 171 -16.22 -15.72 0.37
CA THR A 171 -16.68 -15.90 -1.01
C THR A 171 -15.46 -15.82 -1.95
N PRO A 172 -14.65 -16.90 -2.03
CA PRO A 172 -13.47 -16.90 -2.87
C PRO A 172 -13.86 -16.87 -4.36
N PHE A 173 -13.12 -16.08 -5.12
CA PHE A 173 -13.22 -16.05 -6.58
C PHE A 173 -12.67 -17.37 -7.17
N ALA A 174 -13.46 -18.05 -7.97
CA ALA A 174 -13.10 -19.33 -8.59
C ALA A 174 -12.84 -19.23 -10.10
N GLY A 175 -13.05 -18.06 -10.70
CA GLY A 175 -12.79 -17.79 -12.11
C GLY A 175 -13.90 -17.01 -12.77
N ALA A 176 -13.65 -16.55 -14.00
CA ALA A 176 -14.65 -15.85 -14.81
C ALA A 176 -14.52 -16.23 -16.28
N ARG A 177 -15.62 -16.12 -17.03
CA ARG A 177 -15.64 -16.24 -18.48
C ARG A 177 -16.29 -15.01 -19.11
N PRO A 178 -15.74 -14.50 -20.22
CA PRO A 178 -16.40 -13.44 -20.98
C PRO A 178 -17.74 -13.92 -21.55
N LEU A 179 -18.71 -12.99 -21.65
CA LEU A 179 -20.02 -13.26 -22.27
C LEU A 179 -20.06 -12.70 -23.70
N GLU A 180 -20.72 -13.38 -24.61
CA GLU A 180 -20.84 -12.94 -26.02
C GLU A 180 -21.43 -11.54 -26.16
N GLY A 181 -22.35 -11.16 -25.26
CA GLY A 181 -22.94 -9.81 -25.23
C GLY A 181 -22.16 -8.75 -24.48
N GLY A 182 -20.93 -9.05 -24.06
CA GLY A 182 -20.10 -8.22 -23.17
C GLY A 182 -20.34 -8.53 -21.69
N GLY A 183 -19.39 -8.15 -20.83
CA GLY A 183 -19.39 -8.51 -19.41
C GLY A 183 -18.85 -9.92 -19.15
N PHE A 184 -19.05 -10.40 -17.93
CA PHE A 184 -18.47 -11.64 -17.42
C PHE A 184 -19.48 -12.45 -16.63
N ALA A 185 -19.40 -13.78 -16.73
CA ALA A 185 -19.97 -14.69 -15.74
C ALA A 185 -18.85 -15.05 -14.74
N ILE A 186 -19.06 -14.72 -13.50
CA ILE A 186 -18.11 -14.85 -12.41
C ILE A 186 -18.53 -16.00 -11.51
N ARG A 187 -17.65 -16.98 -11.31
CA ARG A 187 -17.87 -18.12 -10.43
C ARG A 187 -17.23 -17.85 -9.07
N THR A 188 -17.99 -18.10 -8.03
CA THR A 188 -17.51 -18.12 -6.65
C THR A 188 -17.26 -19.55 -6.19
N GLY A 189 -16.39 -19.71 -5.19
CA GLY A 189 -16.16 -20.96 -4.47
C GLY A 189 -16.73 -20.90 -3.05
N GLY A 190 -16.28 -21.82 -2.19
CA GLY A 190 -16.74 -21.91 -0.80
C GLY A 190 -18.07 -22.66 -0.67
N ASP A 191 -18.68 -22.57 0.52
CA ASP A 191 -19.88 -23.33 0.89
C ASP A 191 -21.14 -22.91 0.11
N HIS A 192 -21.13 -21.70 -0.46
CA HIS A 192 -22.23 -21.12 -1.23
C HIS A 192 -21.78 -20.75 -2.65
N ALA A 193 -21.04 -21.68 -3.29
CA ALA A 193 -20.58 -21.49 -4.66
C ALA A 193 -21.73 -21.18 -5.61
N THR A 194 -21.59 -20.12 -6.40
CA THR A 194 -22.61 -19.65 -7.37
C THR A 194 -21.95 -19.01 -8.58
N GLU A 195 -22.76 -18.72 -9.61
CA GLU A 195 -22.34 -17.90 -10.75
C GLU A 195 -23.19 -16.63 -10.77
N VAL A 196 -22.50 -15.47 -10.92
CA VAL A 196 -23.10 -14.13 -10.98
C VAL A 196 -22.59 -13.44 -12.24
N THR A 197 -23.44 -12.71 -12.95
CA THR A 197 -23.05 -11.96 -14.14
C THR A 197 -22.83 -10.48 -13.81
N ALA A 198 -21.74 -9.91 -14.35
CA ALA A 198 -21.45 -8.48 -14.19
C ALA A 198 -20.95 -7.86 -15.50
N ARG A 199 -21.23 -6.57 -15.69
CA ARG A 199 -20.71 -5.81 -16.82
C ARG A 199 -19.21 -5.60 -16.72
N HIS A 200 -18.71 -5.39 -15.50
CA HIS A 200 -17.33 -5.09 -15.19
C HIS A 200 -16.76 -6.04 -14.14
N LEU A 201 -15.48 -6.36 -14.28
CA LEU A 201 -14.71 -7.15 -13.33
C LEU A 201 -13.42 -6.42 -12.97
N VAL A 202 -13.14 -6.27 -11.67
CA VAL A 202 -11.88 -5.70 -11.17
C VAL A 202 -11.16 -6.74 -10.31
N ILE A 203 -9.93 -7.09 -10.67
CA ILE A 203 -9.09 -7.99 -9.87
C ILE A 203 -8.13 -7.14 -9.01
N ALA A 204 -8.46 -6.98 -7.73
CA ALA A 204 -7.68 -6.26 -6.71
C ALA A 204 -7.23 -7.21 -5.58
N ALA A 205 -6.83 -8.42 -5.94
CA ALA A 205 -6.65 -9.55 -5.03
C ALA A 205 -5.26 -9.60 -4.33
N GLY A 206 -4.47 -8.53 -4.39
CA GLY A 206 -3.19 -8.43 -3.68
C GLY A 206 -2.19 -9.51 -4.08
N LEU A 207 -1.82 -10.41 -3.17
CA LEU A 207 -0.91 -11.53 -3.43
C LEU A 207 -1.49 -12.58 -4.39
N ASP A 208 -2.82 -12.69 -4.47
CA ASP A 208 -3.48 -13.65 -5.37
C ASP A 208 -3.81 -13.06 -6.75
N ALA A 209 -3.42 -11.82 -7.05
CA ALA A 209 -3.87 -11.13 -8.27
C ALA A 209 -3.46 -11.88 -9.55
N GLN A 210 -2.24 -12.42 -9.62
CA GLN A 210 -1.77 -13.20 -10.76
C GLN A 210 -2.53 -14.52 -10.91
N ALA A 211 -2.76 -15.22 -9.81
CA ALA A 211 -3.53 -16.47 -9.82
C ALA A 211 -5.00 -16.21 -10.23
N ALA A 212 -5.60 -15.15 -9.68
CA ALA A 212 -6.96 -14.76 -10.05
C ALA A 212 -7.09 -14.38 -11.54
N ALA A 213 -6.15 -13.59 -12.08
CA ALA A 213 -6.13 -13.26 -13.50
C ALA A 213 -6.01 -14.53 -14.38
N GLY A 214 -5.18 -15.49 -13.96
CA GLY A 214 -5.01 -16.77 -14.65
C GLY A 214 -6.24 -17.68 -14.68
N THR A 215 -7.24 -17.43 -13.84
CA THR A 215 -8.53 -18.17 -13.85
C THR A 215 -9.62 -17.48 -14.68
N VAL A 216 -9.32 -16.31 -15.26
CA VAL A 216 -10.24 -15.66 -16.22
C VAL A 216 -10.02 -16.32 -17.59
N GLU A 217 -11.05 -16.93 -18.14
CA GLU A 217 -10.98 -17.59 -19.44
C GLU A 217 -10.54 -16.58 -20.53
N THR A 218 -9.62 -17.00 -21.38
CA THR A 218 -9.00 -16.20 -22.47
C THR A 218 -8.14 -15.03 -22.02
N TYR A 219 -7.85 -14.88 -20.71
CA TYR A 219 -6.86 -13.88 -20.29
C TYR A 219 -5.47 -14.24 -20.85
N PRO A 220 -4.76 -13.32 -21.53
CA PRO A 220 -3.46 -13.64 -22.12
C PRO A 220 -2.42 -13.97 -21.03
N ALA A 221 -1.86 -15.17 -21.11
CA ALA A 221 -0.88 -15.62 -20.09
C ALA A 221 0.37 -14.74 -20.04
N ASP A 222 0.80 -14.17 -21.16
CA ASP A 222 1.92 -13.25 -21.29
C ASP A 222 1.63 -11.85 -20.73
N ALA A 223 0.36 -11.51 -20.52
CA ALA A 223 -0.04 -10.28 -19.84
C ALA A 223 0.04 -10.40 -18.31
N ILE A 224 0.17 -11.61 -17.75
CA ILE A 224 0.33 -11.81 -16.30
C ILE A 224 1.80 -11.61 -15.91
N PRO A 225 2.12 -10.57 -15.10
CA PRO A 225 3.50 -10.35 -14.67
C PRO A 225 3.93 -11.38 -13.62
N PRO A 226 5.25 -11.57 -13.39
CA PRO A 226 5.73 -12.42 -12.31
C PRO A 226 5.29 -11.89 -10.95
N LEU A 227 5.16 -12.80 -9.98
CA LEU A 227 4.96 -12.49 -8.58
C LEU A 227 6.16 -12.97 -7.77
N HIS A 228 6.74 -12.05 -6.99
CA HIS A 228 7.74 -12.35 -5.98
C HIS A 228 7.25 -11.89 -4.62
N LEU A 229 7.40 -12.74 -3.61
CA LEU A 229 6.93 -12.45 -2.26
C LEU A 229 8.03 -11.72 -1.48
N GLY A 230 7.83 -10.41 -1.27
CA GLY A 230 8.76 -9.57 -0.53
C GLY A 230 8.38 -9.45 0.95
N LYS A 231 8.85 -10.39 1.79
CA LYS A 231 8.63 -10.37 3.24
C LYS A 231 9.39 -9.23 3.89
N GLY A 232 8.74 -8.52 4.80
CA GLY A 232 9.36 -7.53 5.67
C GLY A 232 8.92 -7.73 7.10
N VAL A 233 9.85 -7.71 8.05
CA VAL A 233 9.56 -7.86 9.47
C VAL A 233 9.63 -6.53 10.19
N TYR A 234 8.88 -6.44 11.27
CA TYR A 234 8.85 -5.28 12.16
C TYR A 234 9.28 -5.69 13.56
N PHE A 235 9.98 -4.78 14.20
CA PHE A 235 10.31 -4.86 15.62
C PHE A 235 9.69 -3.68 16.34
N THR A 236 9.24 -3.92 17.56
CA THR A 236 8.76 -2.89 18.48
C THR A 236 9.75 -2.69 19.62
N MET A 237 9.54 -1.64 20.40
CA MET A 237 10.31 -1.37 21.60
C MET A 237 9.36 -0.98 22.74
N ALA A 238 9.59 -1.52 23.92
CA ALA A 238 8.86 -1.12 25.11
C ALA A 238 9.28 0.29 25.58
N GLY A 239 8.36 0.99 26.21
CA GLY A 239 8.62 2.32 26.77
C GLY A 239 8.24 3.45 25.83
N ARG A 240 8.78 4.64 26.12
CA ARG A 240 8.44 5.86 25.37
C ARG A 240 9.07 5.84 23.97
N ALA A 241 8.28 6.18 22.97
CA ALA A 241 8.77 6.39 21.60
C ALA A 241 9.84 7.50 21.57
N PRO A 242 10.98 7.27 20.89
CA PRO A 242 12.09 8.22 20.90
C PRO A 242 11.81 9.50 20.11
N PHE A 243 10.97 9.42 19.09
CA PHE A 243 10.66 10.53 18.18
C PHE A 243 9.16 10.73 18.02
N ARG A 244 8.78 11.95 17.65
CA ARG A 244 7.40 12.30 17.27
C ARG A 244 7.17 12.10 15.78
N HIS A 245 8.14 12.52 14.96
CA HIS A 245 8.11 12.36 13.51
C HIS A 245 8.46 10.93 13.09
N LEU A 246 8.01 10.53 11.91
CA LEU A 246 8.57 9.39 11.22
C LEU A 246 10.04 9.68 10.88
N VAL A 247 10.94 8.73 11.09
CA VAL A 247 12.37 8.90 10.76
C VAL A 247 12.82 7.83 9.79
N TYR A 248 13.23 8.26 8.61
CA TYR A 248 13.68 7.41 7.52
C TYR A 248 15.12 7.74 7.17
N PRO A 249 16.10 6.90 7.52
CA PRO A 249 17.46 7.08 7.04
C PRO A 249 17.50 6.88 5.52
N LEU A 250 18.48 7.49 4.87
CA LEU A 250 18.73 7.22 3.46
C LEU A 250 19.13 5.74 3.29
N PRO A 251 18.59 5.07 2.25
CA PRO A 251 18.98 3.70 1.93
C PRO A 251 20.49 3.61 1.72
N ILE A 252 21.13 2.61 2.30
CA ILE A 252 22.53 2.27 1.99
C ILE A 252 22.57 1.27 0.85
N PRO A 253 23.64 1.23 0.02
CA PRO A 253 23.78 0.24 -1.03
C PRO A 253 23.59 -1.19 -0.49
N GLY A 254 22.66 -1.94 -1.06
CA GLY A 254 22.39 -3.33 -0.68
C GLY A 254 21.52 -3.54 0.55
N ALA A 255 21.02 -2.48 1.21
CA ALA A 255 20.07 -2.60 2.32
C ALA A 255 18.96 -1.54 2.25
N LEU A 256 17.72 -1.97 2.49
CA LEU A 256 16.65 -1.03 2.84
C LEU A 256 16.97 -0.50 4.25
N GLY A 257 17.06 0.82 4.40
CA GLY A 257 17.21 1.41 5.72
C GLY A 257 16.02 1.02 6.61
N THR A 258 16.29 0.69 7.88
CA THR A 258 15.23 0.45 8.85
C THR A 258 14.54 1.77 9.16
N HIS A 259 13.27 1.86 8.86
CA HIS A 259 12.46 3.04 9.14
C HIS A 259 11.95 3.02 10.58
N TYR A 260 11.86 4.19 11.19
CA TYR A 260 11.14 4.37 12.45
C TYR A 260 9.76 4.96 12.19
N ARG A 261 8.76 4.42 12.85
CA ARG A 261 7.44 5.03 12.99
C ARG A 261 6.92 4.93 14.43
N ARG A 262 6.00 5.81 14.76
CA ARG A 262 5.15 5.69 15.94
C ARG A 262 3.72 5.41 15.45
N ASP A 263 3.02 4.44 16.04
CA ASP A 263 1.60 4.27 15.78
C ASP A 263 0.75 5.30 16.56
N LEU A 264 -0.55 5.30 16.29
CA LEU A 264 -1.49 6.21 16.96
C LEU A 264 -1.60 5.96 18.48
N GLY A 265 -1.24 4.76 18.95
CA GLY A 265 -1.13 4.42 20.36
C GLY A 265 0.16 4.89 21.02
N GLY A 266 1.10 5.46 20.26
CA GLY A 266 2.39 5.92 20.76
C GLY A 266 3.48 4.84 20.80
N GLN A 267 3.22 3.64 20.28
CA GLN A 267 4.18 2.54 20.25
C GLN A 267 5.23 2.76 19.15
N ALA A 268 6.50 2.68 19.53
CA ALA A 268 7.62 2.71 18.59
C ALA A 268 7.71 1.42 17.78
N ARG A 269 7.87 1.53 16.46
CA ARG A 269 8.10 0.42 15.54
C ARG A 269 9.22 0.73 14.58
N PHE A 270 10.00 -0.30 14.28
CA PHE A 270 11.14 -0.25 13.38
C PHE A 270 10.98 -1.28 12.27
N GLY A 271 11.25 -0.89 11.04
CA GLY A 271 11.07 -1.74 9.87
C GLY A 271 10.27 -1.06 8.76
N PRO A 272 9.91 -1.83 7.74
CA PRO A 272 10.32 -3.21 7.53
C PRO A 272 11.67 -3.33 6.84
N ASP A 273 12.29 -4.49 6.94
CA ASP A 273 13.34 -4.94 6.02
C ASP A 273 12.77 -5.57 4.74
N LEU A 274 13.61 -6.29 3.98
CA LEU A 274 13.18 -7.02 2.79
C LEU A 274 13.93 -8.35 2.67
N GLU A 275 13.15 -9.42 2.57
CA GLU A 275 13.60 -10.75 2.20
C GLU A 275 12.65 -11.32 1.15
N PHE A 276 13.19 -11.91 0.08
CA PHE A 276 12.38 -12.66 -0.87
C PHE A 276 12.17 -14.08 -0.36
N VAL A 277 10.91 -14.51 -0.25
CA VAL A 277 10.51 -15.81 0.26
C VAL A 277 9.75 -16.60 -0.80
N ALA A 278 9.83 -17.94 -0.73
CA ALA A 278 9.14 -18.81 -1.69
C ALA A 278 7.64 -18.99 -1.38
N ASN A 279 7.27 -18.88 -0.11
CA ASN A 279 5.89 -19.08 0.36
C ASN A 279 5.49 -17.96 1.33
N GLU A 280 4.19 -17.79 1.53
CA GLU A 280 3.67 -16.89 2.55
C GLU A 280 4.03 -17.40 3.94
N ASP A 281 4.98 -16.73 4.58
CA ASP A 281 5.39 -16.98 5.96
C ASP A 281 5.42 -15.65 6.72
N TYR A 282 4.58 -15.54 7.72
CA TYR A 282 4.42 -14.35 8.57
C TYR A 282 5.14 -14.46 9.92
N SER A 283 5.96 -15.49 10.12
CA SER A 283 6.81 -15.61 11.31
C SER A 283 7.86 -14.49 11.36
N VAL A 284 8.26 -14.09 12.56
CA VAL A 284 9.35 -13.13 12.77
C VAL A 284 10.46 -13.84 13.55
N ASP A 285 11.60 -14.07 12.88
CA ASP A 285 12.78 -14.59 13.54
C ASP A 285 13.41 -13.50 14.43
N PRO A 286 13.49 -13.70 15.76
CA PRO A 286 14.11 -12.75 16.67
C PRO A 286 15.57 -12.38 16.31
N ALA A 287 16.32 -13.32 15.73
CA ALA A 287 17.72 -13.10 15.34
C ALA A 287 17.88 -11.98 14.27
N ARG A 288 16.85 -11.72 13.48
CA ARG A 288 16.86 -10.60 12.51
C ARG A 288 17.00 -9.24 13.19
N GLY A 289 16.59 -9.12 14.46
CA GLY A 289 16.72 -7.91 15.26
C GLY A 289 18.15 -7.38 15.37
N GLU A 290 19.16 -8.23 15.32
CA GLU A 290 20.56 -7.83 15.39
C GLU A 290 20.96 -6.88 14.25
N ALA A 291 20.50 -7.14 13.03
CA ALA A 291 20.75 -6.27 11.89
C ALA A 291 20.07 -4.89 12.03
N PHE A 292 18.95 -4.83 12.74
CA PHE A 292 18.22 -3.59 12.98
C PHE A 292 18.99 -2.64 13.89
N TYR A 293 19.68 -3.14 14.95
CA TYR A 293 20.46 -2.30 15.85
C TYR A 293 21.49 -1.46 15.10
N ALA A 294 22.26 -2.06 14.20
CA ALA A 294 23.27 -1.35 13.44
C ALA A 294 22.68 -0.23 12.59
N THR A 295 21.53 -0.50 11.94
CA THR A 295 20.86 0.47 11.07
C THR A 295 20.20 1.59 11.86
N ILE A 296 19.52 1.27 12.95
CA ILE A 296 18.82 2.25 13.80
C ILE A 296 19.81 3.17 14.48
N ARG A 297 20.91 2.64 15.00
CA ARG A 297 21.95 3.43 15.70
C ARG A 297 22.69 4.44 14.81
N ARG A 298 22.55 4.35 13.50
CA ARG A 298 23.02 5.39 12.59
C ARG A 298 22.28 6.72 12.83
N PHE A 299 20.98 6.67 13.06
CA PHE A 299 20.16 7.87 13.29
C PHE A 299 19.70 8.04 14.74
N TRP A 300 19.72 6.96 15.54
CA TRP A 300 19.41 6.98 16.96
C TRP A 300 20.44 6.18 17.77
N PRO A 301 21.59 6.81 18.11
CA PRO A 301 22.69 6.14 18.83
C PRO A 301 22.31 5.57 20.19
N ASP A 302 21.33 6.19 20.86
CA ASP A 302 20.89 5.84 22.22
C ASP A 302 19.96 4.62 22.31
N LEU A 303 19.74 3.88 21.19
CA LEU A 303 18.96 2.66 21.22
C LEU A 303 19.59 1.64 22.18
N PRO A 304 18.92 1.27 23.32
CA PRO A 304 19.48 0.33 24.29
C PRO A 304 19.63 -1.09 23.69
N ASP A 305 20.64 -1.81 24.17
CA ASP A 305 20.81 -3.23 23.85
C ASP A 305 19.60 -4.05 24.35
N GLY A 306 19.16 -5.02 23.58
CA GLY A 306 18.04 -5.89 23.95
C GLY A 306 16.67 -5.21 23.94
N ALA A 307 16.54 -3.97 23.48
CA ALA A 307 15.29 -3.22 23.51
C ALA A 307 14.28 -3.66 22.42
N LEU A 308 14.76 -4.23 21.32
CA LEU A 308 13.92 -4.62 20.20
C LEU A 308 13.24 -5.96 20.45
N VAL A 309 11.92 -5.99 20.27
CA VAL A 309 11.08 -7.17 20.42
C VAL A 309 10.42 -7.47 19.07
N PRO A 310 10.42 -8.72 18.57
CA PRO A 310 9.68 -9.10 17.37
C PRO A 310 8.22 -8.66 17.44
N ASP A 311 7.69 -8.12 16.35
CA ASP A 311 6.28 -7.69 16.27
C ASP A 311 5.58 -8.53 15.19
N TYR A 312 5.40 -8.01 13.99
CA TYR A 312 4.73 -8.72 12.90
C TYR A 312 5.53 -8.69 11.60
N ALA A 313 5.10 -9.49 10.64
CA ALA A 313 5.60 -9.48 9.27
C ALA A 313 4.49 -9.12 8.29
N GLY A 314 4.87 -8.47 7.18
CA GLY A 314 4.03 -8.26 6.01
C GLY A 314 4.71 -8.80 4.76
N ILE A 315 3.91 -9.19 3.76
CA ILE A 315 4.42 -9.67 2.47
C ILE A 315 3.92 -8.73 1.37
N ARG A 316 4.85 -8.25 0.55
CA ARG A 316 4.58 -7.34 -0.56
C ARG A 316 4.50 -8.13 -1.86
N PRO A 317 3.46 -7.88 -2.71
CA PRO A 317 3.37 -8.47 -4.06
C PRO A 317 4.35 -7.75 -5.00
N LYS A 318 5.58 -8.22 -5.09
CA LYS A 318 6.60 -7.60 -5.94
C LYS A 318 6.55 -8.15 -7.36
N LEU A 319 6.71 -7.26 -8.34
CA LEU A 319 6.78 -7.59 -9.77
C LEU A 319 8.22 -7.80 -10.26
N HIS A 320 9.18 -7.84 -9.35
CA HIS A 320 10.61 -8.02 -9.64
C HIS A 320 11.25 -8.93 -8.61
N GLY A 321 12.26 -9.67 -9.02
CA GLY A 321 13.10 -10.51 -8.17
C GLY A 321 14.24 -9.75 -7.49
N PRO A 322 15.07 -10.47 -6.71
CA PRO A 322 16.26 -9.90 -6.09
C PRO A 322 17.22 -9.30 -7.12
N GLY A 323 17.68 -8.07 -6.88
CA GLY A 323 18.64 -7.38 -7.75
C GLY A 323 18.08 -6.78 -9.04
N GLU A 324 16.81 -6.99 -9.32
CA GLU A 324 16.15 -6.38 -10.48
C GLU A 324 15.66 -4.95 -10.16
N PRO A 325 15.51 -4.09 -11.18
CA PRO A 325 14.93 -2.76 -11.02
C PRO A 325 13.52 -2.81 -10.45
N HIS A 326 13.16 -1.83 -9.63
CA HIS A 326 11.83 -1.70 -9.05
C HIS A 326 10.84 -1.13 -10.10
N PRO A 327 9.91 -1.94 -10.66
CA PRO A 327 8.94 -1.45 -11.62
C PRO A 327 7.86 -0.60 -10.94
N ASP A 328 7.11 0.12 -11.77
CA ASP A 328 5.87 0.77 -11.33
C ASP A 328 4.76 -0.26 -11.05
N TRP A 329 3.65 0.19 -10.51
CA TRP A 329 2.43 -0.60 -10.44
C TRP A 329 1.91 -0.92 -11.84
N ARG A 330 1.25 -2.06 -11.97
CA ARG A 330 0.47 -2.36 -13.17
C ARG A 330 -1.01 -2.31 -12.84
N ILE A 331 -1.72 -1.42 -13.52
CA ILE A 331 -3.17 -1.31 -13.53
C ILE A 331 -3.56 -1.47 -15.00
N ASP A 332 -3.87 -2.70 -15.36
CA ASP A 332 -4.04 -3.10 -16.75
C ASP A 332 -5.53 -3.15 -17.12
N GLY A 333 -5.87 -2.56 -18.23
CA GLY A 333 -7.19 -2.59 -18.83
C GLY A 333 -7.19 -3.22 -20.21
N ALA A 334 -8.22 -2.98 -21.00
CA ALA A 334 -8.39 -3.56 -22.35
C ALA A 334 -7.22 -3.26 -23.29
N GLY A 335 -6.51 -2.15 -23.10
CA GLY A 335 -5.33 -1.80 -23.92
C GLY A 335 -4.15 -2.76 -23.70
N GLN A 336 -4.03 -3.40 -22.55
CA GLN A 336 -2.96 -4.32 -22.20
C GLN A 336 -3.32 -5.80 -22.45
N HIS A 337 -4.55 -6.21 -22.15
CA HIS A 337 -4.96 -7.62 -22.23
C HIS A 337 -6.14 -7.89 -23.20
N GLY A 338 -6.65 -6.85 -23.88
CA GLY A 338 -7.69 -7.01 -24.92
C GLY A 338 -9.12 -7.20 -24.41
N MET A 339 -9.35 -7.37 -23.09
CA MET A 339 -10.65 -7.71 -22.52
C MET A 339 -11.38 -6.46 -22.02
N LYS A 340 -12.42 -6.04 -22.74
CA LYS A 340 -13.24 -4.88 -22.35
C LYS A 340 -13.98 -5.15 -21.04
N GLY A 341 -14.04 -4.16 -20.15
CA GLY A 341 -14.75 -4.26 -18.87
C GLY A 341 -13.97 -5.00 -17.78
N LEU A 342 -12.75 -5.48 -18.05
CA LEU A 342 -11.83 -6.04 -17.05
C LEU A 342 -10.73 -5.04 -16.71
N VAL A 343 -10.44 -4.90 -15.41
CA VAL A 343 -9.23 -4.22 -14.91
C VAL A 343 -8.53 -5.13 -13.92
N THR A 344 -7.21 -5.28 -14.07
CA THR A 344 -6.37 -6.09 -13.18
C THR A 344 -5.29 -5.23 -12.53
N LEU A 345 -5.10 -5.40 -11.23
CA LEU A 345 -4.13 -4.64 -10.44
C LEU A 345 -3.04 -5.58 -9.93
N PHE A 346 -1.82 -5.39 -10.42
CA PHE A 346 -0.67 -6.20 -10.04
C PHE A 346 0.40 -5.36 -9.35
N GLY A 347 1.04 -5.93 -8.34
CA GLY A 347 2.17 -5.30 -7.65
C GLY A 347 1.80 -4.06 -6.84
N ILE A 348 0.54 -3.95 -6.39
CA ILE A 348 0.12 -2.81 -5.57
C ILE A 348 0.66 -2.99 -4.14
N GLU A 349 1.92 -2.63 -3.97
CA GLU A 349 2.62 -2.51 -2.69
C GLU A 349 2.65 -1.04 -2.22
N SER A 350 3.49 -0.68 -1.24
CA SER A 350 3.68 0.73 -0.86
C SER A 350 3.99 1.60 -2.11
N PRO A 351 3.29 2.72 -2.25
CA PRO A 351 2.38 3.41 -1.35
C PRO A 351 0.87 3.12 -1.60
N GLY A 352 0.48 1.88 -1.93
CA GLY A 352 -0.88 1.51 -2.34
C GLY A 352 -1.97 1.90 -1.34
N LEU A 353 -1.70 1.81 -0.03
CA LEU A 353 -2.64 2.25 1.00
C LEU A 353 -2.90 3.77 0.91
N THR A 354 -1.84 4.58 0.82
CA THR A 354 -1.96 6.03 0.63
C THR A 354 -2.65 6.39 -0.68
N GLY A 355 -2.31 5.66 -1.75
CA GLY A 355 -2.82 5.91 -3.10
C GLY A 355 -4.21 5.33 -3.37
N SER A 356 -4.79 4.56 -2.44
CA SER A 356 -5.95 3.69 -2.70
C SER A 356 -7.16 4.43 -3.27
N LEU A 357 -7.52 5.60 -2.75
CA LEU A 357 -8.64 6.40 -3.28
C LEU A 357 -8.38 6.89 -4.71
N ALA A 358 -7.17 7.34 -5.00
CA ALA A 358 -6.81 7.75 -6.36
C ALA A 358 -6.72 6.54 -7.32
N ILE A 359 -6.27 5.38 -6.84
CA ILE A 359 -6.32 4.12 -7.59
C ILE A 359 -7.77 3.77 -7.92
N GLY A 360 -8.68 3.84 -6.94
CA GLY A 360 -10.09 3.55 -7.13
C GLY A 360 -10.73 4.44 -8.20
N GLU A 361 -10.48 5.75 -8.14
CA GLU A 361 -10.97 6.68 -9.16
C GLU A 361 -10.36 6.44 -10.54
N HIS A 362 -9.08 6.09 -10.60
CA HIS A 362 -8.40 5.74 -11.84
C HIS A 362 -9.06 4.50 -12.49
N VAL A 363 -9.28 3.44 -11.72
CA VAL A 363 -9.97 2.21 -12.15
C VAL A 363 -11.40 2.51 -12.61
N ALA A 364 -12.15 3.27 -11.82
CA ALA A 364 -13.52 3.65 -12.19
C ALA A 364 -13.56 4.52 -13.47
N GLY A 365 -12.52 5.35 -13.70
CA GLY A 365 -12.35 6.08 -14.97
C GLY A 365 -12.12 5.16 -16.17
N MET A 366 -11.35 4.08 -16.01
CA MET A 366 -11.10 3.09 -17.07
C MET A 366 -12.34 2.30 -17.46
N LEU A 367 -13.30 2.11 -16.52
CA LEU A 367 -14.52 1.34 -16.74
C LEU A 367 -15.70 2.20 -17.24
N ALA A 368 -15.67 3.51 -17.02
CA ALA A 368 -16.73 4.44 -17.45
C ALA A 368 -16.59 4.91 -18.91
N GLY A 369 -15.47 4.66 -19.57
CA GLY A 369 -15.18 4.97 -20.98
C GLY A 369 -15.35 3.75 -21.85
#